data_2e9dc0352a8b872c0df2e58aeba5fd35
#
_entry.id   2e9dc0352a8b872c0df2e58aeba5fd35
#
_cell.length_a   1.000
_cell.length_b   1.000
_cell.length_c   1.000
_cell.angle_alpha   90.00
_cell.angle_beta   90.00
_cell.angle_gamma   90.00
#
_symmetry.space_group_name_H-M   'P 1'
#
loop_
_entity.id
_entity.type
_entity.pdbx_description
1 polymer ?
#
loop_
_entity_poly.entity_id
_entity_poly.type
_entity_poly.pdbx_seq_one_letter_code
_entity_poly.pdbx_strand_id
1 'polypeptide(L)'
;DLFDAHGASINVRPIEHYAPLGKEIEYAELVAIARAHGESAIGYRLLANAPGDPASGVQMNPAKTASFKPIAGDALVVISGL
;
A
#
# COMPACT_ATOMS: atom_id res chain seq x y z
N ASP A 1 20.88 0.14 -10.04
CA ASP A 1 19.62 -0.45 -9.59
C ASP A 1 18.45 0.28 -10.23
N LEU A 2 17.43 -0.45 -10.56
CA LEU A 2 16.26 0.08 -11.26
C LEU A 2 15.62 1.25 -10.51
N PHE A 3 15.55 1.16 -9.21
CA PHE A 3 14.89 2.17 -8.41
C PHE A 3 15.79 3.37 -8.14
N ASP A 4 17.08 3.16 -8.05
CA ASP A 4 18.01 4.24 -7.74
C ASP A 4 18.26 5.14 -8.93
N ALA A 5 18.21 4.59 -10.13
CA ALA A 5 18.63 5.30 -11.33
C ALA A 5 17.79 6.54 -11.63
N HIS A 6 16.58 6.61 -11.12
CA HIS A 6 15.66 7.70 -11.47
C HIS A 6 15.09 8.39 -10.24
N GLY A 7 15.69 8.17 -9.07
CA GLY A 7 15.20 8.79 -7.86
C GLY A 7 13.91 8.20 -7.33
N ALA A 8 13.45 7.10 -7.92
CA ALA A 8 12.27 6.43 -7.41
C ALA A 8 12.57 5.80 -6.05
N SER A 9 11.60 5.83 -5.15
CA SER A 9 11.77 5.24 -3.82
C SER A 9 10.54 4.43 -3.44
N ILE A 10 10.77 3.39 -2.64
CA ILE A 10 9.70 2.58 -2.07
C ILE A 10 9.33 3.21 -0.73
N ASN A 11 8.05 3.48 -0.56
CA ASN A 11 7.54 4.10 0.65
C ASN A 11 6.40 3.28 1.22
N VAL A 12 6.34 3.24 2.55
CA VAL A 12 5.22 2.64 3.27
C VAL A 12 4.42 3.81 3.84
N ARG A 13 3.19 3.99 3.37
CA ARG A 13 2.39 5.14 3.77
C ARG A 13 1.13 4.69 4.49
N PRO A 14 0.67 5.46 5.49
CA PRO A 14 -0.57 5.12 6.16
C PRO A 14 -1.71 4.99 5.16
N ILE A 15 -2.53 3.95 5.34
CA ILE A 15 -3.61 3.66 4.39
C ILE A 15 -4.68 4.77 4.40
N GLU A 16 -4.76 5.53 5.48
CA GLU A 16 -5.70 6.66 5.58
C GLU A 16 -5.48 7.70 4.48
N HIS A 17 -4.27 7.75 3.90
CA HIS A 17 -4.00 8.68 2.80
C HIS A 17 -4.74 8.28 1.52
N TYR A 18 -5.24 7.05 1.44
CA TYR A 18 -5.83 6.50 0.21
C TYR A 18 -7.27 6.06 0.39
N ALA A 19 -7.70 5.72 1.59
CA ALA A 19 -9.02 5.15 1.81
C ALA A 19 -9.52 5.47 3.22
N PRO A 20 -10.84 5.62 3.39
CA PRO A 20 -11.41 5.79 4.72
C PRO A 20 -11.27 4.51 5.52
N LEU A 21 -11.02 4.66 6.81
CA LEU A 21 -10.92 3.51 7.72
C LEU A 21 -12.30 2.92 7.96
N GLY A 22 -12.34 1.59 8.15
CA GLY A 22 -13.57 0.89 8.51
C GLY A 22 -14.52 0.63 7.36
N LYS A 23 -14.13 0.95 6.14
CA LYS A 23 -14.95 0.73 4.96
C LYS A 23 -14.24 -0.22 4.02
N GLU A 24 -14.92 -1.25 3.56
CA GLU A 24 -14.31 -2.25 2.70
C GLU A 24 -13.86 -1.64 1.37
N ILE A 25 -12.67 -2.00 0.93
CA ILE A 25 -12.10 -1.50 -0.31
C ILE A 25 -11.33 -2.64 -0.99
N GLU A 26 -11.35 -2.66 -2.32
CA GLU A 26 -10.54 -3.61 -3.08
C GLU A 26 -9.18 -3.01 -3.39
N TYR A 27 -8.17 -3.88 -3.51
CA TYR A 27 -6.82 -3.44 -3.82
C TYR A 27 -6.76 -2.66 -5.13
N ALA A 28 -7.58 -3.03 -6.12
CA ALA A 28 -7.64 -2.30 -7.39
C ALA A 28 -8.00 -0.83 -7.20
N GLU A 29 -8.85 -0.54 -6.23
CA GLU A 29 -9.21 0.85 -5.92
C GLU A 29 -8.03 1.60 -5.33
N LEU A 30 -7.27 0.94 -4.44
CA LEU A 30 -6.07 1.54 -3.87
C LEU A 30 -5.02 1.82 -4.94
N VAL A 31 -4.86 0.92 -5.90
CA VAL A 31 -3.95 1.12 -7.03
C VAL A 31 -4.35 2.38 -7.82
N ALA A 32 -5.63 2.53 -8.09
CA ALA A 32 -6.12 3.70 -8.84
C ALA A 32 -5.92 5.00 -8.07
N ILE A 33 -6.17 4.98 -6.76
CA ILE A 33 -5.99 6.16 -5.93
C ILE A 33 -4.51 6.54 -5.84
N ALA A 34 -3.63 5.56 -5.66
CA ALA A 34 -2.20 5.83 -5.61
C ALA A 34 -1.73 6.43 -6.93
N ARG A 35 -2.22 5.92 -8.06
CA ARG A 35 -1.86 6.46 -9.36
C ARG A 35 -2.28 7.93 -9.49
N ALA A 36 -3.43 8.29 -8.94
CA ALA A 36 -3.88 9.68 -8.96
C ALA A 36 -2.96 10.58 -8.12
N HIS A 37 -2.22 10.01 -7.18
CA HIS A 37 -1.22 10.73 -6.38
C HIS A 37 0.18 10.71 -7.01
N GLY A 38 0.32 10.15 -8.21
CA GLY A 38 1.62 10.02 -8.85
C GLY A 38 2.46 8.87 -8.32
N GLU A 39 1.82 7.88 -7.73
CA GLU A 39 2.49 6.73 -7.10
C GLU A 39 2.02 5.43 -7.74
N SER A 40 2.82 4.39 -7.58
CA SER A 40 2.45 3.04 -8.03
C SER A 40 2.35 2.13 -6.83
N ALA A 41 1.16 1.61 -6.55
CA ALA A 41 0.97 0.68 -5.46
C ALA A 41 1.56 -0.68 -5.83
N ILE A 42 2.36 -1.26 -4.93
CA ILE A 42 2.99 -2.56 -5.15
C ILE A 42 2.63 -3.57 -4.08
N GLY A 43 1.92 -3.16 -3.04
CA GLY A 43 1.50 -4.07 -1.98
C GLY A 43 0.89 -3.32 -0.83
N TYR A 44 0.60 -4.06 0.24
CA TYR A 44 0.08 -3.47 1.48
C TYR A 44 0.58 -4.25 2.67
N ARG A 45 0.47 -3.63 3.83
CA ARG A 45 0.81 -4.27 5.10
C ARG A 45 -0.37 -4.09 6.04
N LEU A 46 -0.94 -5.18 6.49
CA LEU A 46 -2.07 -5.16 7.43
C LEU A 46 -1.55 -5.40 8.84
N LEU A 47 -1.92 -4.53 9.76
CA LEU A 47 -1.48 -4.62 11.14
C LEU A 47 -1.86 -5.96 11.76
N ALA A 48 -3.03 -6.47 11.42
CA ALA A 48 -3.51 -7.75 11.94
C ALA A 48 -2.61 -8.92 11.53
N ASN A 49 -1.89 -8.79 10.41
CA ASN A 49 -1.02 -9.85 9.90
C ASN A 49 0.42 -9.71 10.40
N ALA A 50 0.76 -8.61 11.05
CA ALA A 50 2.13 -8.32 11.43
C ALA A 50 2.20 -7.64 12.81
N PRO A 51 1.60 -8.22 13.84
CA PRO A 51 1.65 -7.59 15.16
C PRO A 51 3.07 -7.58 15.69
N GLY A 52 3.59 -6.39 15.94
CA GLY A 52 4.90 -6.23 16.57
C GLY A 52 6.09 -6.36 15.64
N ASP A 53 5.91 -6.66 14.35
CA ASP A 53 7.02 -6.77 13.41
C ASP A 53 6.67 -6.02 12.12
N PRO A 54 7.26 -4.83 11.89
CA PRO A 54 6.94 -4.04 10.70
C PRO A 54 7.35 -4.70 9.39
N ALA A 55 8.24 -5.70 9.42
CA ALA A 55 8.67 -6.38 8.20
C ALA A 55 7.77 -7.54 7.82
N SER A 56 6.97 -8.08 8.75
CA SER A 56 6.07 -9.17 8.41
C SER A 56 4.70 -8.64 8.02
N GLY A 57 3.89 -9.49 7.41
CA GLY A 57 2.54 -9.11 6.99
C GLY A 57 2.46 -8.30 5.71
N VAL A 58 3.60 -8.01 5.08
CA VAL A 58 3.60 -7.31 3.80
C VAL A 58 3.17 -8.28 2.70
N GLN A 59 2.19 -7.86 1.92
CA GLN A 59 1.71 -8.61 0.76
C GLN A 59 2.12 -7.86 -0.49
N MET A 60 3.05 -8.43 -1.24
CA MET A 60 3.52 -7.83 -2.48
C MET A 60 2.72 -8.40 -3.65
N ASN A 61 2.32 -7.52 -4.56
CA ASN A 61 1.56 -7.88 -5.76
C ASN A 61 0.31 -8.71 -5.43
N PRO A 62 -0.54 -8.25 -4.49
CA PRO A 62 -1.75 -8.98 -4.17
C PRO A 62 -2.71 -8.99 -5.36
N ALA A 63 -3.67 -9.92 -5.34
CA ALA A 63 -4.69 -9.96 -6.37
C ALA A 63 -5.47 -8.65 -6.37
N LYS A 64 -5.80 -8.13 -7.55
CA LYS A 64 -6.56 -6.87 -7.68
C LYS A 64 -7.93 -6.96 -7.01
N THR A 65 -8.48 -8.17 -6.92
CA THR A 65 -9.78 -8.39 -6.29
C THR A 65 -9.70 -8.57 -4.78
N ALA A 66 -8.49 -8.62 -4.21
CA ALA A 66 -8.35 -8.72 -2.76
C ALA A 66 -9.03 -7.52 -2.10
N SER A 67 -9.82 -7.77 -1.08
CA SER A 67 -10.53 -6.70 -0.37
C SER A 67 -10.35 -6.83 1.12
N PHE A 68 -10.45 -5.70 1.81
CA PHE A 68 -10.33 -5.67 3.26
C PHE A 68 -10.86 -4.34 3.77
N LYS A 69 -11.08 -4.26 5.10
CA LYS A 69 -11.47 -3.02 5.76
C LYS A 69 -10.24 -2.40 6.39
N PRO A 70 -9.75 -1.28 5.88
CA PRO A 70 -8.59 -0.63 6.49
C PRO A 70 -8.87 -0.20 7.92
N ILE A 71 -7.86 -0.38 8.77
CA ILE A 71 -7.89 0.12 10.15
C ILE A 71 -6.64 0.94 10.40
N ALA A 72 -6.66 1.71 11.47
CA ALA A 72 -5.47 2.49 11.84
C ALA A 72 -4.28 1.55 12.03
N GLY A 73 -3.15 1.89 11.43
CA GLY A 73 -1.96 1.05 11.46
C GLY A 73 -1.73 0.25 10.18
N ASP A 74 -2.74 0.09 9.35
CA ASP A 74 -2.56 -0.51 8.03
C ASP A 74 -1.83 0.46 7.12
N ALA A 75 -1.12 -0.07 6.14
CA ALA A 75 -0.30 0.75 5.25
C ALA A 75 -0.34 0.25 3.81
N LEU A 76 -0.13 1.16 2.89
CA LEU A 76 0.04 0.84 1.47
C LEU A 76 1.51 1.01 1.12
N VAL A 77 2.05 0.05 0.37
CA VAL A 77 3.44 0.11 -0.10
C VAL A 77 3.41 0.64 -1.53
N VAL A 78 4.10 1.73 -1.77
CA VAL A 78 4.07 2.42 -3.06
C VAL A 78 5.46 2.75 -3.53
N ILE A 79 5.60 2.93 -4.84
CA ILE A 79 6.80 3.50 -5.46
C ILE A 79 6.41 4.91 -5.91
N SER A 80 7.22 5.88 -5.51
CA SER A 80 7.01 7.28 -5.90
C SER A 80 8.28 7.86 -6.50
N GLY A 81 8.14 9.02 -7.12
CA GLY A 81 9.28 9.68 -7.75
C GLY A 81 9.56 9.23 -9.18
N LEU A 82 8.63 8.54 -9.79
CA LEU A 82 8.77 8.08 -11.19
C LEU A 82 8.45 9.19 -12.17
#